data_4dee9e19ed55653a8333391d175110c7
#
_entry.id   4dee9e19ed55653a8333391d175110c7
#
_cell.length_a   1.000
_cell.length_b   1.000
_cell.length_c   1.000
_cell.angle_alpha   90.00
_cell.angle_beta   90.00
_cell.angle_gamma   90.00
#
_symmetry.space_group_name_H-M   'P 1'
#
loop_
_entity.id
_entity.type
_entity.pdbx_description
1 polymer ?
#
loop_
_entity_poly.entity_id
_entity_poly.type
_entity_poly.pdbx_seq_one_letter_code
_entity_poly.pdbx_strand_id
1 'polypeptide(L)'
;VTSPHDTLLSVVDAALQGGLKLVQYRAKEEDDIIRYKLANKLRHLCHQYDALFIVNDRVDLALAVDADGVHLGQQDMPIAVARKLLGSNRIIGRSTTNPDEMARALAEGADYIGVGPVYETPTKPGKAAAGLEYVRHAAQHSTVPWFAIGSVNADNLTEVIGAGADRVAMVRAIMQAEQPTLVTQYCISQLVHGKMMRANSPKGPRV
;
A
#
# COMPACT_ATOMS: atom_id res chain seq x y z
N VAL A 1 -11.50 22.75 17.35
CA VAL A 1 -11.47 21.27 17.23
C VAL A 1 -11.41 20.96 15.75
N THR A 2 -10.30 20.40 15.28
CA THR A 2 -10.12 20.02 13.86
C THR A 2 -11.04 18.84 13.55
N SER A 3 -11.72 18.87 12.40
CA SER A 3 -12.56 17.74 12.02
C SER A 3 -11.70 16.50 11.73
N PRO A 4 -12.23 15.28 11.87
CA PRO A 4 -11.50 14.08 11.48
C PRO A 4 -10.97 14.11 10.02
N HIS A 5 -11.71 14.77 9.13
CA HIS A 5 -11.33 14.92 7.73
C HIS A 5 -10.18 15.92 7.53
N ASP A 6 -10.14 17.01 8.28
CA ASP A 6 -9.03 17.97 8.22
C ASP A 6 -7.77 17.36 8.83
N THR A 7 -7.90 16.52 9.88
CA THR A 7 -6.80 15.75 10.44
C THR A 7 -6.25 14.76 9.39
N LEU A 8 -7.12 14.06 8.64
CA LEU A 8 -6.70 13.16 7.56
C LEU A 8 -5.85 13.90 6.51
N LEU A 9 -6.34 15.04 6.01
CA LEU A 9 -5.63 15.82 4.99
C LEU A 9 -4.29 16.35 5.49
N SER A 10 -4.22 16.87 6.72
CA SER A 10 -2.97 17.38 7.29
C SER A 10 -1.93 16.29 7.53
N VAL A 11 -2.34 15.10 7.98
CA VAL A 11 -1.43 13.97 8.16
C VAL A 11 -0.92 13.46 6.83
N VAL A 12 -1.77 13.35 5.81
CA VAL A 12 -1.35 12.93 4.47
C VAL A 12 -0.39 13.95 3.87
N ASP A 13 -0.67 15.26 3.99
CA ASP A 13 0.24 16.31 3.53
C ASP A 13 1.63 16.20 4.20
N ALA A 14 1.65 16.05 5.52
CA ALA A 14 2.91 15.87 6.27
C ALA A 14 3.68 14.61 5.84
N ALA A 15 2.98 13.51 5.55
CA ALA A 15 3.61 12.29 5.05
C ALA A 15 4.18 12.47 3.63
N LEU A 16 3.46 13.20 2.76
CA LEU A 16 3.93 13.54 1.41
C LEU A 16 5.16 14.44 1.46
N GLN A 17 5.21 15.44 2.35
CA GLN A 17 6.40 16.24 2.63
C GLN A 17 7.57 15.38 3.08
N GLY A 18 7.30 14.28 3.80
CA GLY A 18 8.29 13.28 4.20
C GLY A 18 8.79 12.38 3.06
N GLY A 19 8.24 12.53 1.85
CA GLY A 19 8.65 11.78 0.66
C GLY A 19 7.77 10.57 0.33
N LEU A 20 6.58 10.44 0.93
CA LEU A 20 5.61 9.38 0.56
C LEU A 20 5.25 9.48 -0.92
N LYS A 21 5.25 8.36 -1.64
CA LYS A 21 5.01 8.31 -3.09
C LYS A 21 3.74 7.57 -3.51
N LEU A 22 3.00 7.00 -2.56
CA LEU A 22 1.72 6.34 -2.84
C LEU A 22 0.80 6.48 -1.64
N VAL A 23 -0.40 6.99 -1.88
CA VAL A 23 -1.48 7.09 -0.89
C VAL A 23 -2.63 6.20 -1.35
N GLN A 24 -3.11 5.33 -0.44
CA GLN A 24 -4.32 4.56 -0.67
C GLN A 24 -5.44 5.09 0.24
N TYR A 25 -6.52 5.58 -0.36
CA TYR A 25 -7.69 6.06 0.34
C TYR A 25 -8.72 4.94 0.55
N ARG A 26 -9.03 4.65 1.81
CA ARG A 26 -10.01 3.64 2.22
C ARG A 26 -10.98 4.21 3.24
N ALA A 27 -12.23 4.42 2.84
CA ALA A 27 -13.31 4.88 3.70
C ALA A 27 -14.54 3.98 3.47
N LYS A 28 -14.82 3.09 4.44
CA LYS A 28 -15.90 2.11 4.30
C LYS A 28 -17.26 2.64 4.76
N GLU A 29 -17.28 3.52 5.74
CA GLU A 29 -18.50 3.94 6.45
C GLU A 29 -18.93 5.37 6.14
N GLU A 30 -18.23 6.04 5.23
CA GLU A 30 -18.54 7.40 4.81
C GLU A 30 -19.66 7.42 3.76
N ASP A 31 -20.48 8.46 3.77
CA ASP A 31 -21.42 8.74 2.70
C ASP A 31 -20.69 9.02 1.38
N ASP A 32 -21.27 8.63 0.25
CA ASP A 32 -20.64 8.76 -1.07
C ASP A 32 -20.27 10.20 -1.42
N ILE A 33 -21.06 11.19 -1.02
CA ILE A 33 -20.74 12.59 -1.27
C ILE A 33 -19.52 13.07 -0.48
N ILE A 34 -19.36 12.60 0.77
CA ILE A 34 -18.21 12.93 1.62
C ILE A 34 -16.98 12.20 1.08
N ARG A 35 -17.13 10.91 0.78
CA ARG A 35 -16.07 10.05 0.20
C ARG A 35 -15.53 10.64 -1.09
N TYR A 36 -16.40 11.09 -2.01
CA TYR A 36 -16.02 11.75 -3.26
C TYR A 36 -15.24 13.04 -3.00
N LYS A 37 -15.75 13.93 -2.13
CA LYS A 37 -15.09 15.21 -1.81
C LYS A 37 -13.68 14.99 -1.22
N LEU A 38 -13.53 14.03 -0.30
CA LEU A 38 -12.25 13.72 0.31
C LEU A 38 -11.28 13.06 -0.67
N ALA A 39 -11.75 12.09 -1.45
CA ALA A 39 -10.96 11.45 -2.48
C ALA A 39 -10.40 12.46 -3.49
N ASN A 40 -11.25 13.41 -3.92
CA ASN A 40 -10.85 14.46 -4.85
C ASN A 40 -9.77 15.40 -4.24
N LYS A 41 -9.93 15.80 -2.97
CA LYS A 41 -8.93 16.60 -2.27
C LYS A 41 -7.60 15.85 -2.13
N LEU A 42 -7.64 14.57 -1.72
CA LEU A 42 -6.46 13.72 -1.58
C LEU A 42 -5.74 13.49 -2.91
N ARG A 43 -6.49 13.28 -3.99
CA ARG A 43 -5.94 13.14 -5.34
C ARG A 43 -5.16 14.39 -5.75
N HIS A 44 -5.73 15.58 -5.57
CA HIS A 44 -5.06 16.85 -5.89
C HIS A 44 -3.79 17.03 -5.02
N LEU A 45 -3.90 16.72 -3.73
CA LEU A 45 -2.77 16.81 -2.81
C LEU A 45 -1.63 15.85 -3.24
N CYS A 46 -1.93 14.60 -3.56
CA CYS A 46 -0.93 13.65 -4.03
C CYS A 46 -0.20 14.14 -5.29
N HIS A 47 -0.95 14.70 -6.26
CA HIS A 47 -0.36 15.22 -7.50
C HIS A 47 0.59 16.39 -7.28
N GLN A 48 0.39 17.22 -6.25
CA GLN A 48 1.32 18.32 -5.91
C GLN A 48 2.71 17.79 -5.49
N TYR A 49 2.80 16.54 -5.05
CA TYR A 49 4.04 15.88 -4.60
C TYR A 49 4.53 14.78 -5.53
N ASP A 50 3.99 14.68 -6.76
CA ASP A 50 4.27 13.57 -7.69
C ASP A 50 4.10 12.19 -7.03
N ALA A 51 3.04 12.05 -6.23
CA ALA A 51 2.66 10.81 -5.56
C ALA A 51 1.41 10.21 -6.19
N LEU A 52 1.37 8.87 -6.25
CA LEU A 52 0.24 8.12 -6.78
C LEU A 52 -0.93 8.12 -5.78
N PHE A 53 -2.14 8.31 -6.29
CA PHE A 53 -3.37 8.22 -5.53
C PHE A 53 -4.18 7.00 -5.94
N ILE A 54 -4.38 6.06 -5.03
CA ILE A 54 -5.09 4.79 -5.23
C ILE A 54 -6.37 4.79 -4.39
N VAL A 55 -7.49 4.41 -5.01
CA VAL A 55 -8.76 4.21 -4.30
C VAL A 55 -8.91 2.75 -3.92
N ASN A 56 -9.35 2.48 -2.69
CA ASN A 56 -9.59 1.10 -2.22
C ASN A 56 -11.01 0.64 -2.60
N ASP A 57 -11.15 -0.56 -3.15
CA ASP A 57 -12.36 -1.31 -3.52
C ASP A 57 -13.25 -0.66 -4.60
N ARG A 58 -13.42 0.64 -4.61
CA ARG A 58 -14.41 1.40 -5.40
C ARG A 58 -13.86 1.86 -6.76
N VAL A 59 -14.07 1.04 -7.79
CA VAL A 59 -13.68 1.34 -9.18
C VAL A 59 -14.42 2.57 -9.73
N ASP A 60 -15.69 2.73 -9.39
CA ASP A 60 -16.52 3.88 -9.76
C ASP A 60 -15.97 5.19 -9.17
N LEU A 61 -15.58 5.19 -7.90
CA LEU A 61 -14.96 6.35 -7.26
C LEU A 61 -13.59 6.66 -7.88
N ALA A 62 -12.78 5.65 -8.18
CA ALA A 62 -11.49 5.84 -8.83
C ALA A 62 -11.62 6.54 -10.20
N LEU A 63 -12.66 6.17 -10.97
CA LEU A 63 -13.01 6.86 -12.21
C LEU A 63 -13.50 8.29 -11.98
N ALA A 64 -14.40 8.48 -11.01
CA ALA A 64 -15.03 9.77 -10.75
C ALA A 64 -14.05 10.85 -10.30
N VAL A 65 -12.96 10.48 -9.60
CA VAL A 65 -11.94 11.42 -9.11
C VAL A 65 -10.66 11.40 -9.95
N ASP A 66 -10.65 10.65 -11.04
CA ASP A 66 -9.47 10.46 -11.90
C ASP A 66 -8.24 9.99 -11.12
N ALA A 67 -8.43 8.97 -10.26
CA ALA A 67 -7.34 8.37 -9.49
C ALA A 67 -6.35 7.63 -10.40
N ASP A 68 -5.10 7.47 -9.96
CA ASP A 68 -4.08 6.72 -10.68
C ASP A 68 -4.41 5.21 -10.74
N GLY A 69 -5.24 4.73 -9.82
CA GLY A 69 -5.67 3.33 -9.82
C GLY A 69 -6.59 2.94 -8.69
N VAL A 70 -6.79 1.64 -8.59
CA VAL A 70 -7.63 0.99 -7.57
C VAL A 70 -6.87 -0.15 -6.90
N HIS A 71 -7.16 -0.39 -5.62
CA HIS A 71 -6.69 -1.57 -4.90
C HIS A 71 -7.87 -2.45 -4.51
N LEU A 72 -7.85 -3.73 -4.90
CA LEU A 72 -8.95 -4.67 -4.74
C LEU A 72 -8.57 -5.79 -3.75
N GLY A 73 -9.49 -6.13 -2.86
CA GLY A 73 -9.41 -7.31 -2.01
C GLY A 73 -9.92 -8.57 -2.72
N GLN A 74 -9.78 -9.72 -2.08
CA GLN A 74 -10.14 -11.03 -2.68
C GLN A 74 -11.65 -11.20 -2.99
N GLN A 75 -12.50 -10.42 -2.32
CA GLN A 75 -13.96 -10.47 -2.47
C GLN A 75 -14.52 -9.28 -3.26
N ASP A 76 -13.64 -8.38 -3.72
CA ASP A 76 -14.03 -7.23 -4.51
C ASP A 76 -14.12 -7.58 -6.00
N MET A 77 -14.31 -6.56 -6.84
CA MET A 77 -14.45 -6.73 -8.30
C MET A 77 -13.28 -7.54 -8.88
N PRO A 78 -13.52 -8.51 -9.77
CA PRO A 78 -12.45 -9.22 -10.48
C PRO A 78 -11.56 -8.25 -11.27
N ILE A 79 -10.25 -8.51 -11.30
CA ILE A 79 -9.27 -7.66 -12.00
C ILE A 79 -9.64 -7.45 -13.46
N ALA A 80 -10.06 -8.51 -14.17
CA ALA A 80 -10.43 -8.43 -15.58
C ALA A 80 -11.61 -7.48 -15.83
N VAL A 81 -12.57 -7.42 -14.88
CA VAL A 81 -13.73 -6.51 -14.98
C VAL A 81 -13.30 -5.08 -14.66
N ALA A 82 -12.52 -4.90 -13.58
CA ALA A 82 -11.97 -3.59 -13.22
C ALA A 82 -11.10 -3.03 -14.37
N ARG A 83 -10.30 -3.85 -15.03
CA ARG A 83 -9.47 -3.47 -16.18
C ARG A 83 -10.31 -2.98 -17.36
N LYS A 84 -11.44 -3.63 -17.65
CA LYS A 84 -12.37 -3.17 -18.71
C LYS A 84 -12.94 -1.78 -18.42
N LEU A 85 -13.22 -1.48 -17.15
CA LEU A 85 -13.77 -0.18 -16.74
C LEU A 85 -12.71 0.91 -16.69
N LEU A 86 -11.53 0.60 -16.13
CA LEU A 86 -10.45 1.55 -15.90
C LEU A 86 -9.57 1.81 -17.13
N GLY A 87 -9.58 0.90 -18.11
CA GLY A 87 -8.66 0.93 -19.25
C GLY A 87 -7.27 0.40 -18.87
N SER A 88 -6.34 0.47 -19.83
CA SER A 88 -4.98 -0.07 -19.71
C SER A 88 -4.03 0.79 -18.88
N ASN A 89 -4.33 2.07 -18.72
CA ASN A 89 -3.39 3.04 -18.14
C ASN A 89 -3.48 3.19 -16.62
N ARG A 90 -4.58 2.74 -16.00
CA ARG A 90 -4.75 2.82 -14.56
C ARG A 90 -4.22 1.59 -13.83
N ILE A 91 -3.65 1.82 -12.68
CA ILE A 91 -3.03 0.79 -11.83
C ILE A 91 -4.11 -0.02 -11.12
N ILE A 92 -3.99 -1.35 -11.14
CA ILE A 92 -4.84 -2.26 -10.37
C ILE A 92 -3.97 -3.05 -9.40
N GLY A 93 -4.13 -2.79 -8.10
CA GLY A 93 -3.50 -3.55 -7.04
C GLY A 93 -4.40 -4.67 -6.52
N ARG A 94 -3.81 -5.74 -5.99
CA ARG A 94 -4.54 -6.86 -5.37
C ARG A 94 -3.98 -7.20 -3.99
N SER A 95 -4.84 -7.34 -2.97
CA SER A 95 -4.44 -7.89 -1.67
C SER A 95 -4.19 -9.38 -1.78
N THR A 96 -3.10 -9.88 -1.18
CA THR A 96 -2.77 -11.31 -1.11
C THR A 96 -2.29 -11.70 0.29
N THR A 97 -2.66 -12.89 0.76
CA THR A 97 -2.34 -13.38 2.11
C THR A 97 -1.52 -14.67 2.10
N ASN A 98 -1.35 -15.29 0.93
CA ASN A 98 -0.63 -16.55 0.77
C ASN A 98 -0.13 -16.70 -0.69
N PRO A 99 0.76 -17.70 -0.96
CA PRO A 99 1.31 -17.95 -2.29
C PRO A 99 0.28 -18.18 -3.40
N ASP A 100 -0.82 -18.87 -3.10
CA ASP A 100 -1.85 -19.18 -4.11
C ASP A 100 -2.61 -17.93 -4.54
N GLU A 101 -2.93 -17.06 -3.59
CA GLU A 101 -3.53 -15.76 -3.89
C GLU A 101 -2.58 -14.86 -4.69
N MET A 102 -1.28 -14.92 -4.40
CA MET A 102 -0.26 -14.20 -5.17
C MET A 102 -0.22 -14.71 -6.60
N ALA A 103 -0.11 -16.03 -6.79
CA ALA A 103 -0.05 -16.63 -8.13
C ALA A 103 -1.27 -16.27 -8.96
N ARG A 104 -2.48 -16.31 -8.37
CA ARG A 104 -3.71 -15.86 -9.05
C ARG A 104 -3.67 -14.38 -9.41
N ALA A 105 -3.28 -13.51 -8.47
CA ALA A 105 -3.23 -12.07 -8.73
C ALA A 105 -2.29 -11.73 -9.89
N LEU A 106 -1.14 -12.40 -9.96
CA LEU A 106 -0.18 -12.24 -11.07
C LEU A 106 -0.77 -12.74 -12.39
N ALA A 107 -1.40 -13.92 -12.39
CA ALA A 107 -2.04 -14.49 -13.58
C ALA A 107 -3.24 -13.65 -14.09
N GLU A 108 -3.98 -12.99 -13.19
CA GLU A 108 -5.08 -12.10 -13.49
C GLU A 108 -4.63 -10.71 -13.97
N GLY A 109 -3.34 -10.40 -13.92
CA GLY A 109 -2.75 -9.14 -14.40
C GLY A 109 -2.84 -7.99 -13.39
N ALA A 110 -2.63 -8.25 -12.11
CA ALA A 110 -2.40 -7.20 -11.12
C ALA A 110 -1.11 -6.44 -11.44
N ASP A 111 -1.15 -5.10 -11.39
CA ASP A 111 0.02 -4.25 -11.60
C ASP A 111 0.91 -4.20 -10.35
N TYR A 112 0.34 -4.42 -9.17
CA TYR A 112 1.06 -4.60 -7.92
C TYR A 112 0.23 -5.44 -6.93
N ILE A 113 0.88 -5.96 -5.90
CA ILE A 113 0.21 -6.73 -4.85
C ILE A 113 0.51 -6.19 -3.45
N GLY A 114 -0.48 -6.35 -2.55
CA GLY A 114 -0.31 -6.19 -1.13
C GLY A 114 -0.02 -7.56 -0.50
N VAL A 115 1.06 -7.68 0.24
CA VAL A 115 1.54 -8.91 0.88
C VAL A 115 1.30 -8.82 2.39
N GLY A 116 0.34 -9.55 2.91
CA GLY A 116 0.01 -9.48 4.34
C GLY A 116 -1.41 -9.92 4.68
N PRO A 117 -1.81 -9.78 5.97
CA PRO A 117 -1.12 -8.99 6.99
C PRO A 117 0.15 -9.68 7.53
N VAL A 118 1.28 -8.96 7.61
CA VAL A 118 2.52 -9.52 8.14
C VAL A 118 2.36 -9.85 9.62
N TYR A 119 1.75 -8.95 10.38
CA TYR A 119 1.38 -9.13 11.79
C TYR A 119 -0.13 -8.96 11.95
N GLU A 120 -0.68 -9.49 13.02
CA GLU A 120 -2.11 -9.29 13.33
C GLU A 120 -2.48 -7.80 13.33
N THR A 121 -3.63 -7.49 12.77
CA THR A 121 -4.06 -6.11 12.59
C THR A 121 -5.54 -5.90 12.90
N PRO A 122 -5.89 -4.89 13.70
CA PRO A 122 -7.29 -4.53 13.93
C PRO A 122 -7.97 -3.92 12.70
N THR A 123 -7.22 -3.50 11.68
CA THR A 123 -7.77 -2.92 10.44
C THR A 123 -8.57 -3.95 9.62
N LYS A 124 -8.24 -5.23 9.75
CA LYS A 124 -9.00 -6.37 9.17
C LYS A 124 -9.11 -7.47 10.22
N PRO A 125 -10.02 -7.34 11.20
CA PRO A 125 -10.16 -8.32 12.28
C PRO A 125 -10.51 -9.70 11.73
N GLY A 126 -10.01 -10.75 12.42
CA GLY A 126 -10.28 -12.15 12.06
C GLY A 126 -9.40 -12.74 10.95
N LYS A 127 -8.45 -11.98 10.39
CA LYS A 127 -7.43 -12.53 9.49
C LYS A 127 -6.19 -12.91 10.27
N ALA A 128 -5.78 -14.18 10.20
CA ALA A 128 -4.51 -14.64 10.73
C ALA A 128 -3.34 -13.90 10.04
N ALA A 129 -2.25 -13.66 10.78
CA ALA A 129 -1.03 -13.11 10.23
C ALA A 129 -0.45 -14.07 9.18
N ALA A 130 -0.10 -13.54 8.01
CA ALA A 130 0.61 -14.30 6.98
C ALA A 130 2.11 -14.46 7.32
N GLY A 131 2.61 -13.63 8.22
CA GLY A 131 3.96 -13.71 8.76
C GLY A 131 5.07 -13.30 7.78
N LEU A 132 6.29 -13.32 8.30
CA LEU A 132 7.50 -12.99 7.53
C LEU A 132 7.83 -14.07 6.49
N GLU A 133 7.36 -15.31 6.65
CA GLU A 133 7.55 -16.38 5.66
C GLU A 133 6.89 -16.01 4.33
N TYR A 134 5.69 -15.44 4.38
CA TYR A 134 5.02 -15.00 3.16
C TYR A 134 5.72 -13.76 2.54
N VAL A 135 6.31 -12.89 3.35
CA VAL A 135 7.16 -11.79 2.86
C VAL A 135 8.38 -12.34 2.10
N ARG A 136 9.07 -13.35 2.66
CA ARG A 136 10.20 -14.02 1.98
C ARG A 136 9.78 -14.69 0.67
N HIS A 137 8.63 -15.36 0.68
CA HIS A 137 8.07 -15.95 -0.53
C HIS A 137 7.81 -14.90 -1.61
N ALA A 138 7.19 -13.77 -1.25
CA ALA A 138 6.93 -12.68 -2.19
C ALA A 138 8.22 -12.06 -2.74
N ALA A 139 9.25 -11.91 -1.90
CA ALA A 139 10.56 -11.41 -2.32
C ALA A 139 11.25 -12.29 -3.36
N GLN A 140 10.99 -13.61 -3.33
CA GLN A 140 11.59 -14.58 -4.26
C GLN A 140 10.78 -14.78 -5.54
N HIS A 141 9.45 -14.63 -5.50
CA HIS A 141 8.55 -15.08 -6.56
C HIS A 141 7.71 -13.98 -7.21
N SER A 142 7.59 -12.80 -6.61
CA SER A 142 6.79 -11.74 -7.22
C SER A 142 7.49 -11.15 -8.44
N THR A 143 6.77 -11.09 -9.56
CA THR A 143 7.21 -10.46 -10.81
C THR A 143 6.72 -9.02 -10.97
N VAL A 144 5.91 -8.54 -10.03
CA VAL A 144 5.38 -7.17 -10.00
C VAL A 144 5.80 -6.46 -8.70
N PRO A 145 5.74 -5.12 -8.63
CA PRO A 145 5.91 -4.40 -7.37
C PRO A 145 4.98 -4.92 -6.28
N TRP A 146 5.47 -4.97 -5.04
CA TRP A 146 4.66 -5.40 -3.91
C TRP A 146 4.97 -4.61 -2.64
N PHE A 147 4.01 -4.58 -1.73
CA PHE A 147 4.09 -3.86 -0.47
C PHE A 147 3.78 -4.80 0.69
N ALA A 148 4.70 -4.94 1.63
CA ALA A 148 4.40 -5.62 2.89
C ALA A 148 3.46 -4.74 3.73
N ILE A 149 2.35 -5.31 4.19
CA ILE A 149 1.30 -4.58 4.93
C ILE A 149 0.82 -5.40 6.13
N GLY A 150 0.30 -4.73 7.15
CA GLY A 150 -0.30 -5.34 8.33
C GLY A 150 0.54 -5.10 9.57
N SER A 151 0.15 -4.09 10.35
CA SER A 151 0.81 -3.63 11.58
C SER A 151 2.31 -3.36 11.45
N VAL A 152 2.80 -3.06 10.23
CA VAL A 152 4.18 -2.61 10.03
C VAL A 152 4.34 -1.20 10.60
N ASN A 153 5.40 -0.99 11.37
CA ASN A 153 5.77 0.27 12.02
C ASN A 153 7.30 0.39 12.13
N ALA A 154 7.80 1.46 12.74
CA ALA A 154 9.23 1.71 12.88
C ALA A 154 9.97 0.61 13.67
N ASP A 155 9.32 0.01 14.68
CA ASP A 155 9.94 -0.97 15.57
C ASP A 155 10.19 -2.31 14.88
N ASN A 156 9.28 -2.74 14.00
CA ASN A 156 9.36 -4.02 13.30
C ASN A 156 9.82 -3.90 11.82
N LEU A 157 10.05 -2.69 11.33
CA LEU A 157 10.43 -2.44 9.94
C LEU A 157 11.72 -3.18 9.54
N THR A 158 12.70 -3.25 10.43
CA THR A 158 13.98 -3.92 10.17
C THR A 158 13.80 -5.42 9.88
N GLU A 159 12.90 -6.10 10.60
CA GLU A 159 12.58 -7.51 10.36
C GLU A 159 11.90 -7.70 8.99
N VAL A 160 10.97 -6.81 8.63
CA VAL A 160 10.26 -6.84 7.35
C VAL A 160 11.23 -6.59 6.18
N ILE A 161 12.17 -5.66 6.34
CA ILE A 161 13.27 -5.42 5.39
C ILE A 161 14.18 -6.65 5.29
N GLY A 162 14.54 -7.26 6.43
CA GLY A 162 15.35 -8.48 6.49
C GLY A 162 14.67 -9.67 5.80
N ALA A 163 13.34 -9.73 5.79
CA ALA A 163 12.57 -10.72 5.03
C ALA A 163 12.51 -10.43 3.51
N GLY A 164 13.07 -9.32 3.04
CA GLY A 164 13.21 -8.99 1.62
C GLY A 164 12.30 -7.85 1.12
N ALA A 165 11.55 -7.18 1.99
CA ALA A 165 10.69 -6.08 1.56
C ALA A 165 11.50 -4.83 1.16
N ASP A 166 11.20 -4.30 -0.02
CA ASP A 166 11.70 -3.01 -0.53
C ASP A 166 10.64 -1.90 -0.41
N ARG A 167 9.39 -2.27 -0.11
CA ARG A 167 8.25 -1.37 0.03
C ARG A 167 7.34 -1.87 1.14
N VAL A 168 6.79 -0.93 1.89
CA VAL A 168 5.82 -1.23 2.95
C VAL A 168 4.61 -0.30 2.83
N ALA A 169 3.46 -0.75 3.33
CA ALA A 169 2.29 0.06 3.52
C ALA A 169 1.96 0.15 5.02
N MET A 170 1.84 1.38 5.51
CA MET A 170 1.58 1.69 6.90
C MET A 170 0.31 2.51 7.03
N VAL A 171 -0.52 2.23 8.03
CA VAL A 171 -1.71 3.02 8.34
C VAL A 171 -1.51 3.74 9.67
N ARG A 172 -1.67 3.04 10.79
CA ARG A 172 -1.61 3.64 12.14
C ARG A 172 -0.27 4.28 12.45
N ALA A 173 0.83 3.68 12.00
CA ALA A 173 2.17 4.20 12.25
C ALA A 173 2.39 5.61 11.69
N ILE A 174 1.64 5.99 10.64
CA ILE A 174 1.67 7.34 10.06
C ILE A 174 0.50 8.16 10.57
N MET A 175 -0.73 7.60 10.54
CA MET A 175 -1.95 8.34 10.87
C MET A 175 -2.04 8.78 12.34
N GLN A 176 -1.35 8.07 13.25
CA GLN A 176 -1.33 8.38 14.69
C GLN A 176 0.01 8.94 15.16
N ALA A 177 0.94 9.22 14.23
CA ALA A 177 2.22 9.79 14.57
C ALA A 177 2.07 11.28 14.98
N GLU A 178 2.82 11.69 16.01
CA GLU A 178 2.93 13.11 16.36
C GLU A 178 3.64 13.92 15.27
N GLN A 179 4.58 13.29 14.56
CA GLN A 179 5.38 13.90 13.49
C GLN A 179 5.38 12.99 12.24
N PRO A 180 4.30 12.96 11.44
CA PRO A 180 4.18 12.07 10.28
C PRO A 180 5.30 12.24 9.25
N THR A 181 5.79 13.47 9.05
CA THR A 181 6.92 13.77 8.15
C THR A 181 8.17 12.98 8.56
N LEU A 182 8.56 13.06 9.85
CA LEU A 182 9.78 12.41 10.34
C LEU A 182 9.67 10.88 10.32
N VAL A 183 8.52 10.34 10.71
CA VAL A 183 8.27 8.89 10.64
C VAL A 183 8.39 8.40 9.20
N THR A 184 7.81 9.12 8.25
CA THR A 184 7.88 8.78 6.83
C THR A 184 9.32 8.81 6.31
N GLN A 185 10.07 9.87 6.61
CA GLN A 185 11.49 10.01 6.23
C GLN A 185 12.34 8.88 6.80
N TYR A 186 12.15 8.57 8.09
CA TYR A 186 12.85 7.47 8.75
C TYR A 186 12.57 6.14 8.04
N CYS A 187 11.31 5.79 7.82
CA CYS A 187 10.96 4.53 7.18
C CYS A 187 11.52 4.42 5.75
N ILE A 188 11.47 5.50 4.97
CA ILE A 188 12.04 5.54 3.63
C ILE A 188 13.56 5.33 3.69
N SER A 189 14.27 6.00 4.61
CA SER A 189 15.72 5.86 4.78
C SER A 189 16.12 4.40 5.10
N GLN A 190 15.37 3.74 5.99
CA GLN A 190 15.60 2.33 6.33
C GLN A 190 15.37 1.39 5.13
N LEU A 191 14.31 1.61 4.35
CA LEU A 191 14.02 0.83 3.14
C LEU A 191 15.12 0.99 2.09
N VAL A 192 15.58 2.22 1.85
CA VAL A 192 16.69 2.52 0.91
C VAL A 192 17.97 1.85 1.37
N HIS A 193 18.34 1.99 2.66
CA HIS A 193 19.52 1.35 3.23
C HIS A 193 19.47 -0.18 3.09
N GLY A 194 18.36 -0.80 3.48
CA GLY A 194 18.18 -2.26 3.38
C GLY A 194 18.28 -2.78 1.95
N LYS A 195 17.74 -2.04 0.98
CA LYS A 195 17.87 -2.37 -0.45
C LYS A 195 19.32 -2.31 -0.93
N MET A 196 20.07 -1.28 -0.53
CA MET A 196 21.50 -1.14 -0.87
C MET A 196 22.33 -2.28 -0.28
N MET A 197 22.08 -2.66 0.97
CA MET A 197 22.80 -3.76 1.63
C MET A 197 22.55 -5.10 0.92
N ARG A 198 21.32 -5.40 0.50
CA ARG A 198 21.01 -6.60 -0.27
C ARG A 198 21.66 -6.61 -1.66
N ALA A 199 21.72 -5.46 -2.33
CA ALA A 199 22.37 -5.36 -3.64
C ALA A 199 23.88 -5.60 -3.58
N ASN A 200 24.52 -5.26 -2.46
CA ASN A 200 25.97 -5.43 -2.23
C ASN A 200 26.34 -6.76 -1.58
N SER A 201 25.37 -7.57 -1.14
CA SER A 201 25.63 -8.89 -0.61
C SER A 201 26.10 -9.83 -1.74
N PRO A 202 27.22 -10.59 -1.58
CA PRO A 202 27.66 -11.53 -2.58
C PRO A 202 26.54 -12.55 -2.81
N LYS A 203 26.14 -12.70 -4.09
CA LYS A 203 25.22 -13.76 -4.48
C LYS A 203 25.92 -15.06 -4.16
N GLY A 204 25.43 -15.81 -3.18
CA GLY A 204 25.92 -17.14 -2.88
C GLY A 204 25.93 -18.01 -4.14
N PRO A 205 26.76 -19.08 -4.19
CA PRO A 205 26.85 -19.96 -5.35
C PRO A 205 25.44 -20.42 -5.74
N ARG A 206 25.09 -20.25 -7.01
CA ARG A 206 23.90 -20.87 -7.59
C ARG A 206 24.12 -22.38 -7.58
N VAL A 207 23.41 -23.05 -6.69
CA VAL A 207 23.34 -24.52 -6.67
C VAL A 207 22.35 -24.98 -7.73
#